data_1086ceb5595c0088300b73eb0045ca62
#
_entry.id   1086ceb5595c0088300b73eb0045ca62
#
_cell.length_a   1.000
_cell.length_b   1.000
_cell.length_c   1.000
_cell.angle_alpha   90.00
_cell.angle_beta   90.00
_cell.angle_gamma   90.00
#
_symmetry.space_group_name_H-M   'P 1'
#
loop_
_entity.id
_entity.type
_entity.pdbx_description
1 polymer ?
#
loop_
_entity_poly.entity_id
_entity_poly.type
_entity_poly.pdbx_seq_one_letter_code
_entity_poly.pdbx_strand_id
1 'polypeptide(L)'
;MKRVLLLLPALIFAASAASAADAPRGNTQFESFSQVKKILLNQVFNDHRTTIYCGASFTPDKQVILPKGFIAAKSPKRANRIEWEHILPAENFGRAFTEWREGAPECVKGNGKPYKGRACANRASAEYRLMQADMYNLYPAIGSVNAARQNYDYTQFAKGTPNTFGTCPMKIEDRKAEPPDAVKGLVARTYKYMEWAYSKY
;
A
#
# COMPACT_ATOMS: atom_id res chain seq x y z
N MET A 1 72.87 -36.56 -5.47
CA MET A 1 71.38 -36.56 -5.48
C MET A 1 70.89 -35.23 -5.02
N LYS A 2 70.42 -34.34 -5.96
CA LYS A 2 69.89 -33.02 -5.67
C LYS A 2 68.34 -33.11 -5.56
N ARG A 3 67.78 -32.75 -4.41
CA ARG A 3 66.32 -32.68 -4.21
C ARG A 3 65.83 -31.30 -4.68
N VAL A 4 64.98 -31.29 -5.69
CA VAL A 4 64.26 -30.10 -6.16
C VAL A 4 62.99 -29.96 -5.35
N LEU A 5 62.87 -28.86 -4.63
CA LEU A 5 61.67 -28.51 -3.85
C LEU A 5 60.73 -27.68 -4.75
N LEU A 6 59.61 -28.25 -5.17
CA LEU A 6 58.59 -27.57 -5.93
C LEU A 6 57.66 -26.80 -4.94
N LEU A 7 57.76 -25.49 -4.98
CA LEU A 7 56.82 -24.58 -4.32
C LEU A 7 55.55 -24.38 -5.20
N LEU A 8 54.41 -24.91 -4.77
CA LEU A 8 53.12 -24.58 -5.37
C LEU A 8 52.63 -23.22 -4.84
N PRO A 9 52.21 -22.30 -5.72
CA PRO A 9 51.56 -21.07 -5.27
C PRO A 9 50.13 -21.37 -4.84
N ALA A 10 49.76 -21.00 -3.59
CA ALA A 10 48.38 -21.03 -3.11
C ALA A 10 47.64 -19.85 -3.72
N LEU A 11 46.70 -20.11 -4.64
CA LEU A 11 45.73 -19.10 -5.08
C LEU A 11 44.71 -18.88 -3.95
N ILE A 12 44.78 -17.70 -3.33
CA ILE A 12 43.75 -17.22 -2.39
C ILE A 12 42.62 -16.68 -3.23
N PHE A 13 41.50 -17.42 -3.32
CA PHE A 13 40.23 -16.89 -3.82
C PHE A 13 39.64 -15.99 -2.75
N ALA A 14 39.75 -14.69 -2.95
CA ALA A 14 38.96 -13.70 -2.19
C ALA A 14 37.50 -13.77 -2.69
N ALA A 15 36.66 -14.53 -1.98
CA ALA A 15 35.22 -14.47 -2.17
C ALA A 15 34.71 -13.09 -1.67
N SER A 16 34.42 -12.21 -2.60
CA SER A 16 33.69 -10.96 -2.29
C SER A 16 32.30 -11.35 -1.78
N ALA A 17 32.09 -11.29 -0.47
CA ALA A 17 30.76 -11.35 0.12
C ALA A 17 29.99 -10.11 -0.32
N ALA A 18 29.17 -10.22 -1.37
CA ALA A 18 28.18 -9.19 -1.69
C ALA A 18 27.28 -9.02 -0.47
N SER A 19 27.30 -7.85 0.10
CA SER A 19 26.49 -7.53 1.27
C SER A 19 25.01 -7.65 0.90
N ALA A 20 24.26 -8.45 1.64
CA ALA A 20 22.80 -8.60 1.50
C ALA A 20 22.03 -7.28 1.77
N ALA A 21 22.75 -6.22 2.13
CA ALA A 21 22.19 -4.88 2.41
C ALA A 21 21.83 -4.09 1.14
N ASP A 22 22.34 -4.46 -0.03
CA ASP A 22 22.18 -3.66 -1.27
C ASP A 22 21.10 -4.19 -2.24
N ALA A 23 20.39 -5.27 -1.89
CA ALA A 23 19.29 -5.73 -2.72
C ALA A 23 18.12 -4.75 -2.67
N PRO A 24 17.54 -4.38 -3.85
CA PRO A 24 16.36 -3.52 -3.88
C PRO A 24 15.23 -4.13 -3.05
N ARG A 25 14.64 -3.34 -2.16
CA ARG A 25 13.53 -3.74 -1.29
C ARG A 25 12.23 -3.18 -1.83
N GLY A 26 11.10 -3.83 -1.48
CA GLY A 26 9.79 -3.39 -1.91
C GLY A 26 9.47 -3.72 -3.37
N ASN A 27 8.51 -3.01 -3.93
CA ASN A 27 8.13 -3.16 -5.33
C ASN A 27 9.16 -2.52 -6.26
N THR A 28 9.76 -3.33 -7.15
CA THR A 28 10.73 -2.90 -8.15
C THR A 28 10.27 -3.13 -9.59
N GLN A 29 9.03 -3.64 -9.78
CA GLN A 29 8.55 -4.10 -11.08
C GLN A 29 7.38 -3.27 -11.62
N PHE A 30 6.47 -2.86 -10.75
CA PHE A 30 5.21 -2.26 -11.16
C PHE A 30 5.14 -0.78 -10.81
N GLU A 31 5.23 0.09 -11.81
CA GLU A 31 5.02 1.51 -11.64
C GLU A 31 3.56 1.93 -11.87
N SER A 32 2.77 1.11 -12.53
CA SER A 32 1.39 1.43 -12.89
C SER A 32 0.39 0.94 -11.84
N PHE A 33 -0.13 1.87 -11.03
CA PHE A 33 -1.22 1.56 -10.09
C PHE A 33 -2.46 0.97 -10.78
N SER A 34 -2.76 1.39 -12.01
CA SER A 34 -3.89 0.83 -12.78
C SER A 34 -3.65 -0.61 -13.21
N GLN A 35 -2.40 -0.97 -13.58
CA GLN A 35 -2.02 -2.34 -13.90
C GLN A 35 -2.09 -3.24 -12.66
N VAL A 36 -1.53 -2.79 -11.55
CA VAL A 36 -1.54 -3.54 -10.28
C VAL A 36 -2.95 -3.82 -9.80
N LYS A 37 -3.89 -2.88 -9.92
CA LYS A 37 -5.31 -3.12 -9.61
C LYS A 37 -5.93 -4.26 -10.44
N LYS A 38 -5.50 -4.47 -11.67
CA LYS A 38 -5.96 -5.60 -12.50
C LYS A 38 -5.33 -6.91 -12.04
N ILE A 39 -4.05 -6.91 -11.70
CA ILE A 39 -3.35 -8.08 -11.15
C ILE A 39 -4.00 -8.51 -9.83
N LEU A 40 -4.19 -7.58 -8.92
CA LEU A 40 -4.86 -7.85 -7.64
C LEU A 40 -6.26 -8.46 -7.84
N LEU A 41 -7.07 -7.89 -8.73
CA LEU A 41 -8.42 -8.38 -8.97
C LEU A 41 -8.48 -9.78 -9.58
N ASN A 42 -7.60 -10.06 -10.56
CA ASN A 42 -7.72 -11.22 -11.43
C ASN A 42 -6.77 -12.37 -11.05
N GLN A 43 -5.75 -12.11 -10.22
CA GLN A 43 -4.74 -13.09 -9.85
C GLN A 43 -4.63 -13.27 -8.35
N VAL A 44 -4.56 -12.18 -7.58
CA VAL A 44 -4.34 -12.26 -6.13
C VAL A 44 -5.64 -12.52 -5.36
N PHE A 45 -6.73 -11.85 -5.73
CA PHE A 45 -8.03 -11.99 -5.07
C PHE A 45 -9.07 -12.72 -5.95
N ASN A 46 -8.64 -13.57 -6.87
CA ASN A 46 -9.53 -14.26 -7.79
C ASN A 46 -10.39 -15.36 -7.14
N ASP A 47 -9.91 -15.99 -6.10
CA ASP A 47 -10.51 -17.12 -5.38
C ASP A 47 -11.03 -16.78 -3.98
N HIS A 48 -10.65 -15.62 -3.43
CA HIS A 48 -11.10 -15.16 -2.11
C HIS A 48 -11.48 -13.69 -2.11
N ARG A 49 -12.57 -13.37 -2.79
CA ARG A 49 -13.08 -12.01 -3.01
C ARG A 49 -13.76 -11.47 -1.77
N THR A 50 -12.96 -11.05 -0.77
CA THR A 50 -13.45 -10.54 0.52
C THR A 50 -12.78 -9.19 0.84
N THR A 51 -13.57 -8.20 1.26
CA THR A 51 -13.08 -6.87 1.63
C THR A 51 -12.43 -6.86 3.01
N ILE A 52 -11.34 -6.10 3.17
CA ILE A 52 -10.49 -6.15 4.36
C ILE A 52 -11.19 -5.78 5.67
N TYR A 53 -11.99 -4.71 5.70
CA TYR A 53 -12.55 -4.23 6.98
C TYR A 53 -13.89 -4.84 7.36
N CYS A 54 -14.73 -5.14 6.37
CA CYS A 54 -16.10 -5.54 6.62
C CYS A 54 -16.37 -7.02 6.31
N GLY A 55 -15.40 -7.75 5.75
CA GLY A 55 -15.59 -9.14 5.35
C GLY A 55 -16.65 -9.32 4.26
N ALA A 56 -17.01 -8.27 3.54
CA ALA A 56 -18.00 -8.32 2.48
C ALA A 56 -17.45 -9.03 1.25
N SER A 57 -18.22 -9.93 0.66
CA SER A 57 -17.87 -10.54 -0.62
C SER A 57 -18.02 -9.55 -1.78
N PHE A 58 -17.28 -9.76 -2.86
CA PHE A 58 -17.43 -8.97 -4.09
C PHE A 58 -17.27 -9.82 -5.36
N THR A 59 -17.87 -9.36 -6.44
CA THR A 59 -17.85 -10.05 -7.75
C THR A 59 -16.60 -9.70 -8.56
N PRO A 60 -16.31 -10.46 -9.66
CA PRO A 60 -15.27 -10.09 -10.62
C PRO A 60 -15.43 -8.68 -11.19
N ASP A 61 -16.67 -8.18 -11.30
CA ASP A 61 -16.98 -6.81 -11.74
C ASP A 61 -16.84 -5.77 -10.64
N LYS A 62 -16.27 -6.17 -9.51
CA LYS A 62 -16.03 -5.31 -8.34
C LYS A 62 -17.30 -4.87 -7.60
N GLN A 63 -18.46 -5.46 -7.87
CA GLN A 63 -19.69 -5.20 -7.12
C GLN A 63 -19.60 -5.83 -5.73
N VAL A 64 -19.92 -5.05 -4.70
CA VAL A 64 -19.91 -5.51 -3.30
C VAL A 64 -21.27 -6.11 -2.95
N ILE A 65 -21.26 -7.28 -2.31
CA ILE A 65 -22.41 -7.88 -1.65
C ILE A 65 -22.38 -7.37 -0.21
N LEU A 66 -23.15 -6.32 0.07
CA LEU A 66 -23.14 -5.67 1.38
C LEU A 66 -23.62 -6.62 2.48
N PRO A 67 -22.93 -6.69 3.63
CA PRO A 67 -23.38 -7.48 4.77
C PRO A 67 -24.73 -6.97 5.29
N LYS A 68 -25.56 -7.89 5.81
CA LYS A 68 -26.81 -7.51 6.46
C LYS A 68 -26.54 -6.53 7.60
N GLY A 69 -27.26 -5.41 7.62
CA GLY A 69 -27.09 -4.36 8.62
C GLY A 69 -25.92 -3.42 8.38
N PHE A 70 -25.22 -3.50 7.22
CA PHE A 70 -24.26 -2.50 6.82
C PHE A 70 -24.95 -1.14 6.56
N ILE A 71 -24.38 -0.06 7.08
CA ILE A 71 -24.87 1.30 6.91
C ILE A 71 -23.80 2.15 6.26
N ALA A 72 -24.07 2.69 5.07
CA ALA A 72 -23.16 3.61 4.38
C ALA A 72 -23.31 5.03 4.91
N ALA A 73 -22.80 5.32 6.11
CA ALA A 73 -22.91 6.62 6.77
C ALA A 73 -22.29 7.77 5.96
N LYS A 74 -21.25 7.47 5.19
CA LYS A 74 -20.56 8.43 4.31
C LYS A 74 -20.40 7.85 2.92
N SER A 75 -20.45 8.72 1.88
CA SER A 75 -20.23 8.32 0.46
C SER A 75 -21.07 7.10 0.02
N PRO A 76 -22.41 7.06 0.20
CA PRO A 76 -23.23 5.87 -0.04
C PRO A 76 -23.14 5.37 -1.48
N LYS A 77 -23.00 6.23 -2.48
CA LYS A 77 -22.82 5.86 -3.89
C LYS A 77 -21.56 5.00 -4.13
N ARG A 78 -20.58 5.02 -3.24
CA ARG A 78 -19.35 4.21 -3.33
C ARG A 78 -19.48 2.86 -2.62
N ALA A 79 -20.54 2.60 -1.87
CA ALA A 79 -20.72 1.37 -1.10
C ALA A 79 -20.87 0.11 -1.98
N ASN A 80 -21.42 0.25 -3.18
CA ASN A 80 -21.73 -0.87 -4.06
C ASN A 80 -20.53 -1.44 -4.83
N ARG A 81 -19.34 -0.88 -4.63
CA ARG A 81 -18.14 -1.36 -5.32
C ARG A 81 -16.93 -1.40 -4.40
N ILE A 82 -15.98 -2.29 -4.70
CA ILE A 82 -14.67 -2.24 -4.05
C ILE A 82 -13.83 -1.09 -4.60
N GLU A 83 -12.98 -0.59 -3.73
CA GLU A 83 -11.86 0.26 -4.07
C GLU A 83 -10.59 -0.33 -3.43
N TRP A 84 -9.44 -0.04 -4.03
CA TRP A 84 -8.16 -0.51 -3.50
C TRP A 84 -7.69 0.45 -2.42
N GLU A 85 -7.69 -0.06 -1.20
CA GLU A 85 -7.24 0.62 -0.01
C GLU A 85 -5.74 0.53 0.11
N HIS A 86 -5.08 1.66 0.33
CA HIS A 86 -3.70 1.69 0.81
C HIS A 86 -3.72 1.64 2.34
N ILE A 87 -3.24 0.54 2.93
CA ILE A 87 -3.19 0.40 4.40
C ILE A 87 -2.32 1.50 5.01
N LEU A 88 -1.07 1.67 4.54
CA LEU A 88 -0.34 2.92 4.73
C LEU A 88 -0.80 3.91 3.65
N PRO A 89 -1.48 5.01 4.02
CA PRO A 89 -2.07 5.92 3.04
C PRO A 89 -1.07 6.51 2.06
N ALA A 90 -1.48 6.57 0.78
CA ALA A 90 -0.64 7.15 -0.27
C ALA A 90 -0.29 8.64 -0.02
N GLU A 91 -1.08 9.37 0.76
CA GLU A 91 -0.75 10.72 1.20
C GLU A 91 0.35 10.71 2.25
N ASN A 92 0.33 9.76 3.20
CA ASN A 92 1.28 9.72 4.30
C ASN A 92 2.70 9.49 3.77
N PHE A 93 2.93 8.48 2.95
CA PHE A 93 4.24 8.30 2.32
C PHE A 93 4.50 9.31 1.20
N GLY A 94 3.47 9.77 0.49
CA GLY A 94 3.59 10.76 -0.57
C GLY A 94 4.23 12.07 -0.10
N ARG A 95 3.93 12.48 1.13
CA ARG A 95 4.52 13.69 1.75
C ARG A 95 6.04 13.62 1.95
N ALA A 96 6.65 12.44 1.88
CA ALA A 96 8.11 12.32 1.87
C ALA A 96 8.74 12.79 0.54
N PHE A 97 7.97 12.79 -0.56
CA PHE A 97 8.45 13.19 -1.89
C PHE A 97 8.33 14.69 -2.13
N THR A 98 9.40 15.30 -2.68
CA THR A 98 9.42 16.72 -3.02
C THR A 98 8.35 17.07 -4.05
N GLU A 99 8.13 16.21 -5.05
CA GLU A 99 7.12 16.38 -6.10
C GLU A 99 5.70 16.44 -5.53
N TRP A 100 5.47 15.75 -4.41
CA TRP A 100 4.19 15.84 -3.69
C TRP A 100 4.05 17.17 -2.96
N ARG A 101 5.08 17.61 -2.25
CA ARG A 101 5.01 18.81 -1.40
C ARG A 101 5.09 20.11 -2.20
N GLU A 102 5.98 20.14 -3.16
CA GLU A 102 6.42 21.37 -3.84
C GLU A 102 6.01 21.39 -5.32
N GLY A 103 5.87 20.22 -5.94
CA GLY A 103 5.71 20.07 -7.37
C GLY A 103 6.99 19.71 -8.08
N ALA A 104 6.98 19.74 -9.41
CA ALA A 104 8.13 19.52 -10.26
C ALA A 104 7.97 20.33 -11.57
N PRO A 105 9.05 20.61 -12.31
CA PRO A 105 8.99 21.39 -13.56
C PRO A 105 8.01 20.83 -14.59
N GLU A 106 7.89 19.51 -14.70
CA GLU A 106 6.97 18.81 -15.59
C GLU A 106 5.52 18.79 -15.11
N CYS A 107 5.27 19.23 -13.87
CA CYS A 107 3.94 19.26 -13.27
C CYS A 107 3.19 20.56 -13.59
N VAL A 108 2.97 20.80 -14.88
CA VAL A 108 2.25 21.98 -15.39
C VAL A 108 1.04 21.51 -16.20
N LYS A 109 -0.10 22.13 -15.95
CA LYS A 109 -1.35 21.90 -16.71
C LYS A 109 -1.25 22.53 -18.11
N GLY A 110 -2.13 22.12 -19.02
CA GLY A 110 -2.18 22.71 -20.37
C GLY A 110 -2.41 24.23 -20.42
N ASN A 111 -2.94 24.82 -19.35
CA ASN A 111 -3.12 26.26 -19.19
C ASN A 111 -1.94 26.97 -18.48
N GLY A 112 -0.79 26.30 -18.36
CA GLY A 112 0.43 26.86 -17.76
C GLY A 112 0.44 26.86 -16.22
N LYS A 113 -0.64 26.43 -15.52
CA LYS A 113 -0.68 26.41 -14.04
C LYS A 113 0.06 25.23 -13.46
N PRO A 114 1.03 25.45 -12.54
CA PRO A 114 1.69 24.35 -11.85
C PRO A 114 0.72 23.60 -10.94
N TYR A 115 1.00 22.31 -10.70
CA TYR A 115 0.29 21.49 -9.74
C TYR A 115 1.25 20.62 -8.93
N LYS A 116 0.81 20.17 -7.77
CA LYS A 116 1.54 19.30 -6.84
C LYS A 116 0.65 18.18 -6.30
N GLY A 117 1.10 17.49 -5.27
CA GLY A 117 0.37 16.39 -4.64
C GLY A 117 0.49 15.10 -5.44
N ARG A 118 -0.46 14.19 -5.23
CA ARG A 118 -0.45 12.84 -5.81
C ARG A 118 -0.24 12.82 -7.33
N ALA A 119 -0.88 13.74 -8.04
CA ALA A 119 -0.78 13.79 -9.49
C ALA A 119 0.62 14.13 -9.98
N CYS A 120 1.29 15.07 -9.31
CA CYS A 120 2.67 15.44 -9.64
C CYS A 120 3.66 14.33 -9.25
N ALA A 121 3.59 13.81 -8.04
CA ALA A 121 4.45 12.71 -7.61
C ALA A 121 4.32 11.49 -8.54
N ASN A 122 3.09 11.14 -8.94
CA ASN A 122 2.87 10.06 -9.91
C ASN A 122 3.46 10.36 -11.30
N ARG A 123 3.49 11.63 -11.71
CA ARG A 123 4.09 12.03 -13.01
C ARG A 123 5.62 12.04 -12.95
N ALA A 124 6.18 12.64 -11.93
CA ALA A 124 7.59 13.03 -11.88
C ALA A 124 8.50 12.04 -11.14
N SER A 125 7.96 11.20 -10.23
CA SER A 125 8.76 10.28 -9.42
C SER A 125 8.48 8.82 -9.74
N ALA A 126 9.48 8.10 -10.28
CA ALA A 126 9.40 6.64 -10.48
C ALA A 126 9.29 5.90 -9.14
N GLU A 127 10.02 6.34 -8.12
CA GLU A 127 9.98 5.73 -6.78
C GLU A 127 8.60 5.87 -6.13
N TYR A 128 7.96 7.04 -6.27
CA TYR A 128 6.58 7.20 -5.82
C TYR A 128 5.63 6.25 -6.56
N ARG A 129 5.79 6.08 -7.88
CA ARG A 129 4.97 5.13 -8.66
C ARG A 129 5.16 3.70 -8.19
N LEU A 130 6.39 3.27 -7.94
CA LEU A 130 6.69 1.94 -7.37
C LEU A 130 6.03 1.77 -6.00
N MET A 131 6.19 2.75 -5.10
CA MET A 131 5.65 2.69 -3.75
C MET A 131 4.11 2.68 -3.72
N GLN A 132 3.43 3.51 -4.54
CA GLN A 132 1.97 3.50 -4.60
C GLN A 132 1.39 2.26 -5.28
N ALA A 133 2.17 1.56 -6.08
CA ALA A 133 1.78 0.33 -6.77
C ALA A 133 2.21 -0.95 -6.02
N ASP A 134 2.75 -0.82 -4.81
CA ASP A 134 3.14 -1.98 -4.02
C ASP A 134 1.92 -2.78 -3.54
N MET A 135 1.82 -4.03 -4.01
CA MET A 135 0.68 -4.90 -3.75
C MET A 135 0.55 -5.32 -2.29
N TYR A 136 1.65 -5.35 -1.52
CA TYR A 136 1.59 -5.64 -0.08
C TYR A 136 0.91 -4.54 0.75
N ASN A 137 0.76 -3.34 0.18
CA ASN A 137 0.03 -2.24 0.79
C ASN A 137 -1.41 -2.08 0.27
N LEU A 138 -1.90 -2.97 -0.63
CA LEU A 138 -3.15 -2.79 -1.36
C LEU A 138 -4.15 -3.91 -1.07
N TYR A 139 -5.31 -3.54 -0.53
CA TYR A 139 -6.38 -4.48 -0.19
C TYR A 139 -7.75 -4.00 -0.71
N PRO A 140 -8.65 -4.93 -1.08
CA PRO A 140 -10.00 -4.53 -1.47
C PRO A 140 -10.78 -4.07 -0.24
N ALA A 141 -11.39 -2.90 -0.31
CA ALA A 141 -12.28 -2.36 0.71
C ALA A 141 -13.60 -1.90 0.09
N ILE A 142 -14.67 -1.86 0.87
CA ILE A 142 -15.92 -1.21 0.44
C ILE A 142 -15.62 0.26 0.17
N GLY A 143 -15.99 0.79 -0.99
CA GLY A 143 -15.61 2.14 -1.41
C GLY A 143 -16.07 3.25 -0.47
N SER A 144 -17.23 3.11 0.21
CA SER A 144 -17.68 4.07 1.23
C SER A 144 -16.82 4.03 2.49
N VAL A 145 -16.32 2.86 2.89
CA VAL A 145 -15.42 2.69 4.03
C VAL A 145 -14.04 3.28 3.71
N ASN A 146 -13.49 2.96 2.53
CA ASN A 146 -12.26 3.54 2.02
C ASN A 146 -12.34 5.08 1.97
N ALA A 147 -13.45 5.63 1.44
CA ALA A 147 -13.68 7.07 1.39
C ALA A 147 -13.72 7.74 2.75
N ALA A 148 -14.27 7.08 3.75
CA ALA A 148 -14.35 7.62 5.10
C ALA A 148 -13.04 7.51 5.87
N ARG A 149 -12.26 6.44 5.62
CA ARG A 149 -10.96 6.21 6.25
C ARG A 149 -9.93 7.24 5.81
N GLN A 150 -9.97 7.69 4.55
CA GLN A 150 -9.05 8.71 4.03
C GLN A 150 -7.56 8.36 4.30
N ASN A 151 -6.82 9.33 4.87
CA ASN A 151 -5.44 9.18 5.31
C ASN A 151 -5.30 9.12 6.86
N TYR A 152 -6.40 8.79 7.55
CA TYR A 152 -6.41 8.78 9.01
C TYR A 152 -5.51 7.69 9.58
N ASP A 153 -4.84 8.01 10.68
CA ASP A 153 -4.02 7.04 11.40
C ASP A 153 -4.89 6.00 12.09
N TYR A 154 -4.34 4.79 12.17
CA TYR A 154 -4.99 3.76 12.98
C TYR A 154 -4.79 3.99 14.47
N THR A 155 -5.82 3.67 15.22
CA THR A 155 -5.87 3.78 16.68
C THR A 155 -6.66 2.64 17.28
N GLN A 156 -6.76 2.63 18.59
CA GLN A 156 -7.71 1.83 19.34
C GLN A 156 -8.59 2.77 20.15
N PHE A 157 -9.90 2.71 19.93
CA PHE A 157 -10.86 3.50 20.68
C PHE A 157 -11.22 2.85 22.01
N ALA A 158 -11.88 3.59 22.88
CA ALA A 158 -12.42 3.08 24.12
C ALA A 158 -13.41 1.92 23.87
N LYS A 159 -13.46 0.98 24.82
CA LYS A 159 -14.44 -0.11 24.77
C LYS A 159 -15.86 0.45 24.71
N GLY A 160 -16.67 -0.05 23.78
CA GLY A 160 -18.04 0.41 23.60
C GLY A 160 -18.21 1.52 22.54
N THR A 161 -17.13 2.07 21.96
CA THR A 161 -17.26 2.97 20.82
C THR A 161 -18.01 2.28 19.69
N PRO A 162 -19.09 2.88 19.14
CA PRO A 162 -19.92 2.24 18.11
C PRO A 162 -19.20 2.11 16.78
N ASN A 163 -19.60 1.10 16.01
CA ASN A 163 -19.14 0.94 14.63
C ASN A 163 -19.70 2.05 13.74
N THR A 164 -18.87 2.60 12.86
CA THR A 164 -19.30 3.68 11.95
C THR A 164 -20.22 3.18 10.83
N PHE A 165 -20.16 1.89 10.47
CA PHE A 165 -20.87 1.32 9.33
C PHE A 165 -21.85 0.18 9.73
N GLY A 166 -22.58 0.34 10.82
CA GLY A 166 -23.54 -0.64 11.29
C GLY A 166 -22.86 -1.93 11.75
N THR A 167 -23.13 -3.04 11.09
CA THR A 167 -22.52 -4.35 11.43
C THR A 167 -21.07 -4.51 11.01
N CYS A 168 -20.52 -3.65 10.16
CA CYS A 168 -19.11 -3.66 9.83
C CYS A 168 -18.30 -3.07 11.01
N PRO A 169 -17.38 -3.82 11.63
CA PRO A 169 -16.72 -3.42 12.87
C PRO A 169 -15.57 -2.41 12.67
N MET A 170 -15.71 -1.54 11.69
CA MET A 170 -14.80 -0.41 11.44
C MET A 170 -15.31 0.82 12.18
N LYS A 171 -14.43 1.49 12.92
CA LYS A 171 -14.74 2.71 13.65
C LYS A 171 -13.92 3.86 13.10
N ILE A 172 -14.55 5.01 12.87
CA ILE A 172 -13.90 6.22 12.38
C ILE A 172 -14.47 7.42 13.12
N GLU A 173 -13.61 8.09 13.87
CA GLU A 173 -13.93 9.25 14.68
C GLU A 173 -12.68 10.14 14.80
N ASP A 174 -12.84 11.45 14.88
CA ASP A 174 -11.80 12.45 15.11
C ASP A 174 -10.51 12.26 14.28
N ARG A 175 -10.68 11.97 12.99
CA ARG A 175 -9.57 11.72 12.06
C ARG A 175 -8.69 10.51 12.47
N LYS A 176 -9.26 9.56 13.19
CA LYS A 176 -8.67 8.28 13.55
C LYS A 176 -9.55 7.14 13.07
N ALA A 177 -8.96 5.98 12.86
CA ALA A 177 -9.64 4.79 12.39
C ALA A 177 -9.23 3.57 13.23
N GLU A 178 -10.19 2.79 13.72
CA GLU A 178 -9.92 1.51 14.33
C GLU A 178 -10.41 0.39 13.40
N PRO A 179 -9.49 -0.43 12.86
CA PRO A 179 -9.87 -1.58 12.07
C PRO A 179 -10.41 -2.70 12.96
N PRO A 180 -11.20 -3.63 12.41
CA PRO A 180 -11.62 -4.83 13.12
C PRO A 180 -10.44 -5.61 13.69
N ASP A 181 -10.65 -6.28 14.84
CA ASP A 181 -9.59 -7.05 15.52
C ASP A 181 -8.95 -8.10 14.60
N ALA A 182 -9.76 -8.75 13.77
CA ALA A 182 -9.29 -9.77 12.81
C ALA A 182 -8.24 -9.26 11.82
N VAL A 183 -8.18 -7.93 11.55
CA VAL A 183 -7.25 -7.35 10.57
C VAL A 183 -6.16 -6.48 11.21
N LYS A 184 -6.19 -6.24 12.52
CA LYS A 184 -5.16 -5.44 13.21
C LYS A 184 -3.75 -5.98 12.99
N GLY A 185 -3.58 -7.29 13.02
CA GLY A 185 -2.29 -7.93 12.74
C GLY A 185 -1.81 -7.74 11.29
N LEU A 186 -2.72 -7.77 10.33
CA LEU A 186 -2.41 -7.49 8.93
C LEU A 186 -1.98 -6.02 8.77
N VAL A 187 -2.73 -5.08 9.34
CA VAL A 187 -2.38 -3.65 9.32
C VAL A 187 -0.98 -3.43 9.89
N ALA A 188 -0.69 -4.00 11.06
CA ALA A 188 0.62 -3.86 11.69
C ALA A 188 1.76 -4.43 10.83
N ARG A 189 1.57 -5.61 10.21
CA ARG A 189 2.56 -6.19 9.30
C ARG A 189 2.77 -5.36 8.05
N THR A 190 1.71 -4.78 7.49
CA THR A 190 1.81 -3.91 6.32
C THR A 190 2.62 -2.65 6.65
N TYR A 191 2.38 -2.01 7.79
CA TYR A 191 3.18 -0.85 8.21
C TYR A 191 4.66 -1.20 8.38
N LYS A 192 4.96 -2.31 9.08
CA LYS A 192 6.36 -2.79 9.25
C LYS A 192 7.02 -3.14 7.91
N TYR A 193 6.27 -3.75 7.00
CA TYR A 193 6.77 -4.01 5.66
C TYR A 193 7.11 -2.73 4.90
N MET A 194 6.20 -1.76 4.90
CA MET A 194 6.41 -0.49 4.21
C MET A 194 7.58 0.29 4.79
N GLU A 195 7.74 0.32 6.12
CA GLU A 195 8.90 0.91 6.81
C GLU A 195 10.21 0.22 6.41
N TRP A 196 10.23 -1.11 6.40
CA TRP A 196 11.41 -1.88 5.99
C TRP A 196 11.72 -1.71 4.50
N ALA A 197 10.71 -1.81 3.64
CA ALA A 197 10.87 -1.78 2.19
C ALA A 197 11.29 -0.39 1.67
N TYR A 198 10.80 0.65 2.33
CA TYR A 198 10.96 2.06 1.90
C TYR A 198 11.55 2.94 3.02
N SER A 199 12.54 2.41 3.73
CA SER A 199 13.13 3.02 4.94
C SER A 199 13.75 4.40 4.74
N LYS A 200 13.92 4.86 3.51
CA LYS A 200 14.42 6.20 3.19
C LYS A 200 13.32 7.28 3.09
N TYR A 201 12.04 6.90 3.23
CA TYR A 201 10.88 7.79 3.09
C TYR A 201 10.06 7.94 4.35
#